data_bd44a8befc7a5ca879aa907f5dedab0f
#
_entry.id   bd44a8befc7a5ca879aa907f5dedab0f
#
_cell.length_a   1.000
_cell.length_b   1.000
_cell.length_c   1.000
_cell.angle_alpha   90.00
_cell.angle_beta   90.00
_cell.angle_gamma   90.00
#
_symmetry.space_group_name_H-M   'P 1'
#
loop_
_entity.id
_entity.type
_entity.pdbx_description
1 polymer ?
#
loop_
_entity_poly.entity_id
_entity_poly.type
_entity_poly.pdbx_seq_one_letter_code
_entity_poly.pdbx_strand_id
1 'polypeptide(L)'
;MRLAAAALLLTAQAAWGPREALKRHEAEHDAAHAKEAAGDVAHLAEAVETRRGTVAAIKKTGVDMYGDKKAIDAVKDLQAATRRYLFAKYGQADSYTLDLQIKFPESMGGDRDIVTIETAPVALMPHAVHVFLDAAITRKGETWRCAFHRNAGHVLQAFLRAPGARGLAFQEYDAQFPHERLTLGFAGRPGGPEFYISTVDNVRNHGPGSQGSKTEADSCFAKVVSGADVVERMRKQPAPKGLGFVNNKADYIVVEDVQLRPPA
;
A
#
# COMPACT_ATOMS: atom_id res chain seq x y z
N MET A 1 -36.07 -5.95 -45.86
CA MET A 1 -35.30 -4.98 -45.09
C MET A 1 -33.96 -5.53 -44.48
N ARG A 2 -33.53 -6.76 -44.78
CA ARG A 2 -32.23 -7.31 -44.27
C ARG A 2 -31.05 -7.22 -45.25
N LEU A 3 -31.28 -6.85 -46.52
CA LEU A 3 -30.22 -6.72 -47.53
C LEU A 3 -29.56 -5.33 -47.60
N ALA A 4 -30.21 -4.28 -47.08
CA ALA A 4 -29.65 -2.93 -47.08
C ALA A 4 -28.58 -2.71 -45.97
N ALA A 5 -28.65 -3.43 -44.84
CA ALA A 5 -27.69 -3.31 -43.75
C ALA A 5 -26.33 -3.95 -44.05
N ALA A 6 -26.32 -5.02 -44.87
CA ALA A 6 -25.08 -5.69 -45.28
C ALA A 6 -24.28 -4.88 -46.32
N ALA A 7 -24.94 -4.11 -47.16
CA ALA A 7 -24.29 -3.27 -48.17
C ALA A 7 -23.62 -2.02 -47.54
N LEU A 8 -24.15 -1.46 -46.44
CA LEU A 8 -23.54 -0.34 -45.72
C LEU A 8 -22.28 -0.74 -44.91
N LEU A 9 -22.23 -1.96 -44.43
CA LEU A 9 -21.03 -2.48 -43.72
C LEU A 9 -19.85 -2.75 -44.67
N LEU A 10 -20.13 -3.17 -45.93
CA LEU A 10 -19.10 -3.41 -46.93
C LEU A 10 -18.51 -2.11 -47.53
N THR A 11 -19.25 -1.00 -47.55
CA THR A 11 -18.74 0.29 -48.02
C THR A 11 -17.88 1.04 -47.01
N ALA A 12 -18.03 0.76 -45.70
CA ALA A 12 -17.17 1.34 -44.65
C ALA A 12 -15.79 0.67 -44.59
N GLN A 13 -15.68 -0.58 -45.02
CA GLN A 13 -14.38 -1.34 -45.00
C GLN A 13 -13.46 -0.96 -46.18
N ALA A 14 -13.96 -0.35 -47.22
CA ALA A 14 -13.18 0.04 -48.42
C ALA A 14 -12.38 1.35 -48.25
N ALA A 15 -12.58 2.08 -47.14
CA ALA A 15 -11.94 3.39 -46.94
C ALA A 15 -10.57 3.31 -46.19
N TRP A 16 -10.18 2.13 -45.68
CA TRP A 16 -8.98 1.98 -44.89
C TRP A 16 -8.04 0.94 -45.47
N GLY A 17 -6.76 1.27 -45.65
CA GLY A 17 -5.77 0.31 -46.15
C GLY A 17 -5.62 -0.89 -45.19
N PRO A 18 -5.17 -2.08 -45.67
CA PRO A 18 -5.08 -3.30 -44.87
C PRO A 18 -4.27 -3.14 -43.55
N ARG A 19 -3.28 -2.26 -43.54
CA ARG A 19 -2.47 -1.95 -42.36
C ARG A 19 -3.23 -1.16 -41.28
N GLU A 20 -4.12 -0.26 -41.69
CA GLU A 20 -4.92 0.53 -40.74
C GLU A 20 -6.07 -0.29 -40.17
N ALA A 21 -6.67 -1.15 -40.97
CA ALA A 21 -7.67 -2.12 -40.49
C ALA A 21 -7.06 -3.09 -39.44
N LEU A 22 -5.84 -3.57 -39.66
CA LEU A 22 -5.13 -4.44 -38.70
C LEU A 22 -4.83 -3.70 -37.39
N LYS A 23 -4.28 -2.49 -37.46
CA LYS A 23 -4.00 -1.66 -36.26
C LYS A 23 -5.25 -1.37 -35.45
N ARG A 24 -6.36 -1.12 -36.11
CA ARG A 24 -7.65 -0.88 -35.45
C ARG A 24 -8.16 -2.13 -34.77
N HIS A 25 -8.05 -3.29 -35.40
CA HIS A 25 -8.43 -4.59 -34.83
C HIS A 25 -7.56 -4.93 -33.61
N GLU A 26 -6.25 -4.71 -33.70
CA GLU A 26 -5.33 -4.87 -32.57
C GLU A 26 -5.71 -3.95 -31.41
N ALA A 27 -5.97 -2.66 -31.67
CA ALA A 27 -6.39 -1.71 -30.64
C ALA A 27 -7.74 -2.05 -30.00
N GLU A 28 -8.72 -2.54 -30.79
CA GLU A 28 -10.02 -3.00 -30.29
C GLU A 28 -9.88 -4.28 -29.44
N HIS A 29 -8.99 -5.19 -29.84
CA HIS A 29 -8.66 -6.41 -29.10
C HIS A 29 -7.98 -6.06 -27.76
N ASP A 30 -6.97 -5.19 -27.77
CA ASP A 30 -6.26 -4.74 -26.57
C ASP A 30 -7.21 -4.00 -25.60
N ALA A 31 -8.13 -3.17 -26.14
CA ALA A 31 -9.12 -2.50 -25.33
C ALA A 31 -10.14 -3.47 -24.71
N ALA A 32 -10.52 -4.54 -25.42
CA ALA A 32 -11.39 -5.58 -24.88
C ALA A 32 -10.72 -6.37 -23.75
N HIS A 33 -9.45 -6.78 -23.93
CA HIS A 33 -8.68 -7.45 -22.88
C HIS A 33 -8.41 -6.55 -21.67
N ALA A 34 -8.12 -5.26 -21.88
CA ALA A 34 -7.98 -4.30 -20.79
C ALA A 34 -9.27 -4.15 -20.00
N LYS A 35 -10.42 -4.14 -20.66
CA LYS A 35 -11.75 -4.07 -20.02
C LYS A 35 -12.06 -5.34 -19.22
N GLU A 36 -11.75 -6.51 -19.74
CA GLU A 36 -11.91 -7.80 -19.05
C GLU A 36 -11.03 -7.87 -17.82
N ALA A 37 -9.72 -7.55 -17.95
CA ALA A 37 -8.79 -7.49 -16.84
C ALA A 37 -9.22 -6.47 -15.77
N ALA A 38 -9.76 -5.32 -16.14
CA ALA A 38 -10.30 -4.34 -15.21
C ALA A 38 -11.52 -4.88 -14.46
N GLY A 39 -12.39 -5.65 -15.14
CA GLY A 39 -13.52 -6.35 -14.52
C GLY A 39 -13.09 -7.36 -13.48
N ASP A 40 -12.06 -8.14 -13.78
CA ASP A 40 -11.48 -9.13 -12.85
C ASP A 40 -10.88 -8.45 -11.61
N VAL A 41 -10.14 -7.34 -11.78
CA VAL A 41 -9.58 -6.57 -10.65
C VAL A 41 -10.69 -6.01 -9.76
N ALA A 42 -11.78 -5.50 -10.34
CA ALA A 42 -12.90 -4.96 -9.56
C ALA A 42 -13.61 -6.05 -8.74
N HIS A 43 -13.83 -7.23 -9.34
CA HIS A 43 -14.41 -8.39 -8.64
C HIS A 43 -13.51 -8.88 -7.49
N LEU A 44 -12.21 -8.93 -7.71
CA LEU A 44 -11.24 -9.28 -6.67
C LEU A 44 -11.19 -8.25 -5.55
N ALA A 45 -11.31 -6.95 -5.87
CA ALA A 45 -11.41 -5.90 -4.86
C ALA A 45 -12.65 -6.07 -3.96
N GLU A 46 -13.81 -6.35 -4.56
CA GLU A 46 -15.05 -6.64 -3.82
C GLU A 46 -14.90 -7.89 -2.92
N ALA A 47 -14.24 -8.92 -3.44
CA ALA A 47 -13.94 -10.13 -2.66
C ALA A 47 -13.03 -9.85 -1.46
N VAL A 48 -12.05 -8.95 -1.58
CA VAL A 48 -11.23 -8.48 -0.44
C VAL A 48 -12.09 -7.74 0.56
N GLU A 49 -12.92 -6.80 0.13
CA GLU A 49 -13.77 -6.01 1.02
C GLU A 49 -14.79 -6.86 1.80
N THR A 50 -15.40 -7.84 1.15
CA THR A 50 -16.31 -8.80 1.80
C THR A 50 -15.59 -9.55 2.92
N ARG A 51 -14.39 -10.06 2.67
CA ARG A 51 -13.60 -10.79 3.67
C ARG A 51 -13.08 -9.90 4.78
N ARG A 52 -12.70 -8.66 4.47
CA ARG A 52 -12.40 -7.64 5.49
C ARG A 52 -13.58 -7.44 6.45
N GLY A 53 -14.79 -7.33 5.90
CA GLY A 53 -16.04 -7.24 6.68
C GLY A 53 -16.24 -8.44 7.61
N THR A 54 -15.99 -9.65 7.11
CA THR A 54 -16.06 -10.89 7.90
C THR A 54 -15.06 -10.88 9.06
N VAL A 55 -13.79 -10.57 8.80
CA VAL A 55 -12.75 -10.48 9.84
C VAL A 55 -13.10 -9.41 10.88
N ALA A 56 -13.53 -8.22 10.44
CA ALA A 56 -13.95 -7.16 11.35
C ALA A 56 -15.15 -7.54 12.21
N ALA A 57 -16.12 -8.27 11.66
CA ALA A 57 -17.28 -8.78 12.41
C ALA A 57 -16.86 -9.78 13.47
N ILE A 58 -15.98 -10.73 13.13
CA ILE A 58 -15.43 -11.71 14.09
C ILE A 58 -14.67 -11.00 15.20
N LYS A 59 -13.78 -10.03 14.85
CA LYS A 59 -13.02 -9.26 15.85
C LYS A 59 -13.92 -8.54 16.87
N LYS A 60 -15.05 -8.01 16.42
CA LYS A 60 -16.03 -7.33 17.29
C LYS A 60 -16.66 -8.27 18.35
N THR A 61 -16.64 -9.58 18.16
CA THR A 61 -17.13 -10.53 19.17
C THR A 61 -16.17 -10.74 20.33
N GLY A 62 -14.94 -10.16 20.27
CA GLY A 62 -13.93 -10.27 21.31
C GLY A 62 -13.17 -11.60 21.33
N VAL A 63 -13.30 -12.42 20.28
CA VAL A 63 -12.55 -13.69 20.19
C VAL A 63 -11.05 -13.41 19.98
N ASP A 64 -10.24 -14.37 20.40
CA ASP A 64 -8.80 -14.35 20.11
C ASP A 64 -8.57 -14.56 18.60
N MET A 65 -8.14 -13.50 17.93
CA MET A 65 -7.90 -13.53 16.48
C MET A 65 -6.78 -14.49 16.05
N TYR A 66 -5.94 -14.94 16.99
CA TYR A 66 -4.77 -15.78 16.72
C TYR A 66 -4.91 -17.21 17.30
N GLY A 67 -5.87 -17.44 18.19
CA GLY A 67 -6.15 -18.74 18.81
C GLY A 67 -7.46 -19.37 18.37
N ASP A 68 -8.47 -18.58 18.01
CA ASP A 68 -9.77 -19.09 17.58
C ASP A 68 -9.71 -19.60 16.13
N LYS A 69 -10.13 -20.85 15.91
CA LYS A 69 -10.09 -21.47 14.58
C LYS A 69 -10.86 -20.70 13.51
N LYS A 70 -12.07 -20.21 13.85
CA LYS A 70 -12.91 -19.47 12.89
C LYS A 70 -12.27 -18.11 12.52
N ALA A 71 -11.63 -17.46 13.49
CA ALA A 71 -10.91 -16.23 13.25
C ALA A 71 -9.67 -16.46 12.36
N ILE A 72 -8.90 -17.50 12.64
CA ILE A 72 -7.73 -17.91 11.85
C ILE A 72 -8.13 -18.23 10.40
N ASP A 73 -9.19 -19.00 10.19
CA ASP A 73 -9.68 -19.37 8.86
C ASP A 73 -10.11 -18.11 8.09
N ALA A 74 -10.86 -17.19 8.72
CA ALA A 74 -11.28 -15.94 8.09
C ALA A 74 -10.10 -15.02 7.73
N VAL A 75 -9.07 -14.98 8.56
CA VAL A 75 -7.81 -14.23 8.28
C VAL A 75 -7.11 -14.85 7.07
N LYS A 76 -6.95 -16.17 7.01
CA LYS A 76 -6.35 -16.86 5.86
C LYS A 76 -7.12 -16.61 4.56
N ASP A 77 -8.44 -16.61 4.61
CA ASP A 77 -9.30 -16.33 3.47
C ASP A 77 -9.09 -14.87 2.98
N LEU A 78 -8.99 -13.90 3.90
CA LEU A 78 -8.68 -12.52 3.56
C LEU A 78 -7.28 -12.39 2.94
N GLN A 79 -6.27 -13.02 3.51
CA GLN A 79 -4.91 -13.01 3.00
C GLN A 79 -4.83 -13.62 1.58
N ALA A 80 -5.51 -14.74 1.34
CA ALA A 80 -5.55 -15.40 0.04
C ALA A 80 -6.26 -14.54 -1.03
N ALA A 81 -7.38 -13.90 -0.69
CA ALA A 81 -8.08 -12.99 -1.58
C ALA A 81 -7.24 -11.74 -1.90
N THR A 82 -6.61 -11.18 -0.88
CA THR A 82 -5.75 -9.99 -1.01
C THR A 82 -4.55 -10.27 -1.91
N ARG A 83 -3.90 -11.44 -1.77
CA ARG A 83 -2.79 -11.84 -2.65
C ARG A 83 -3.22 -11.90 -4.11
N ARG A 84 -4.37 -12.51 -4.40
CA ARG A 84 -4.90 -12.57 -5.77
C ARG A 84 -5.17 -11.18 -6.34
N TYR A 85 -5.76 -10.30 -5.54
CA TYR A 85 -6.01 -8.92 -5.92
C TYR A 85 -4.71 -8.16 -6.23
N LEU A 86 -3.68 -8.27 -5.37
CA LEU A 86 -2.39 -7.63 -5.57
C LEU A 86 -1.75 -8.08 -6.89
N PHE A 87 -1.75 -9.37 -7.16
CA PHE A 87 -1.18 -9.93 -8.40
C PHE A 87 -1.94 -9.48 -9.66
N ALA A 88 -3.27 -9.45 -9.60
CA ALA A 88 -4.08 -8.98 -10.72
C ALA A 88 -3.90 -7.48 -10.99
N LYS A 89 -3.71 -6.68 -9.93
CA LYS A 89 -3.65 -5.23 -10.05
C LYS A 89 -2.25 -4.68 -10.34
N TYR A 90 -1.23 -5.25 -9.70
CA TYR A 90 0.13 -4.70 -9.73
C TYR A 90 1.14 -5.64 -10.42
N GLY A 91 0.70 -6.79 -10.91
CA GLY A 91 1.55 -7.84 -11.44
C GLY A 91 2.01 -8.82 -10.37
N GLN A 92 2.33 -10.05 -10.80
CA GLN A 92 2.84 -11.09 -9.91
C GLN A 92 4.28 -10.77 -9.52
N ALA A 93 4.52 -10.63 -8.22
CA ALA A 93 5.84 -10.37 -7.65
C ALA A 93 5.90 -10.89 -6.21
N ASP A 94 7.10 -11.24 -5.75
CA ASP A 94 7.33 -11.61 -4.34
C ASP A 94 7.19 -10.41 -3.42
N SER A 95 7.66 -9.24 -3.87
CA SER A 95 7.55 -7.95 -3.20
C SER A 95 7.39 -6.83 -4.23
N TYR A 96 6.99 -5.65 -3.79
CA TYR A 96 6.87 -4.46 -4.64
C TYR A 96 7.86 -3.40 -4.21
N THR A 97 8.51 -2.75 -5.17
CA THR A 97 9.44 -1.64 -4.93
C THR A 97 8.76 -0.31 -5.20
N LEU A 98 8.89 0.65 -4.27
CA LEU A 98 8.29 1.97 -4.37
C LEU A 98 9.31 3.06 -4.06
N ASP A 99 9.19 4.18 -4.77
CA ASP A 99 9.93 5.40 -4.51
C ASP A 99 9.05 6.41 -3.77
N LEU A 100 9.47 6.81 -2.57
CA LEU A 100 8.90 7.90 -1.81
C LEU A 100 9.66 9.18 -2.17
N GLN A 101 8.99 10.13 -2.81
CA GLN A 101 9.58 11.43 -3.14
C GLN A 101 9.49 12.35 -1.92
N ILE A 102 10.61 12.56 -1.28
CA ILE A 102 10.74 13.32 -0.04
C ILE A 102 11.02 14.80 -0.36
N LYS A 103 10.24 15.69 0.22
CA LYS A 103 10.51 17.13 0.23
C LYS A 103 10.85 17.56 1.65
N PHE A 104 12.05 18.06 1.84
CA PHE A 104 12.49 18.63 3.10
C PHE A 104 11.89 20.03 3.31
N PRO A 105 11.59 20.44 4.55
CA PRO A 105 11.18 21.79 4.87
C PRO A 105 12.34 22.78 4.69
N GLU A 106 12.04 24.07 4.54
CA GLU A 106 13.06 25.10 4.37
C GLU A 106 14.06 25.14 5.54
N SER A 107 13.59 24.86 6.75
CA SER A 107 14.47 24.72 7.95
C SER A 107 15.50 23.59 7.85
N MET A 108 15.35 22.69 6.89
CA MET A 108 16.26 21.57 6.61
C MET A 108 16.88 21.66 5.22
N GLY A 109 16.77 22.81 4.51
CA GLY A 109 17.39 23.08 3.22
C GLY A 109 16.43 23.10 2.02
N GLY A 110 15.19 22.73 2.18
CA GLY A 110 14.14 22.90 1.17
C GLY A 110 14.27 22.05 -0.11
N ASP A 111 15.20 21.13 -0.18
CA ASP A 111 15.47 20.28 -1.35
C ASP A 111 14.62 18.99 -1.36
N ARG A 112 14.78 18.22 -2.42
CA ARG A 112 14.10 16.94 -2.63
C ARG A 112 15.10 15.81 -2.63
N ASP A 113 14.60 14.62 -2.23
CA ASP A 113 15.37 13.39 -2.25
C ASP A 113 14.43 12.18 -2.41
N ILE A 114 14.97 10.98 -2.54
CA ILE A 114 14.18 9.75 -2.72
C ILE A 114 14.57 8.72 -1.66
N VAL A 115 13.55 8.14 -1.02
CA VAL A 115 13.69 6.92 -0.23
C VAL A 115 13.01 5.79 -0.98
N THR A 116 13.77 4.77 -1.37
CA THR A 116 13.23 3.57 -2.01
C THR A 116 12.93 2.52 -0.96
N ILE A 117 11.71 2.01 -0.97
CA ILE A 117 11.27 0.93 -0.09
C ILE A 117 10.92 -0.31 -0.90
N GLU A 118 11.08 -1.48 -0.28
CA GLU A 118 10.59 -2.76 -0.76
C GLU A 118 9.56 -3.28 0.24
N THR A 119 8.39 -3.70 -0.25
CA THR A 119 7.36 -4.26 0.63
C THR A 119 7.82 -5.59 1.23
N ALA A 120 7.20 -5.98 2.34
CA ALA A 120 7.31 -7.34 2.83
C ALA A 120 6.88 -8.34 1.74
N PRO A 121 7.36 -9.58 1.77
CA PRO A 121 6.91 -10.61 0.85
C PRO A 121 5.39 -10.75 0.89
N VAL A 122 4.76 -10.72 -0.29
CA VAL A 122 3.29 -10.84 -0.43
C VAL A 122 2.78 -12.17 0.13
N ALA A 123 3.65 -13.19 0.16
CA ALA A 123 3.34 -14.49 0.77
C ALA A 123 3.14 -14.37 2.30
N LEU A 124 3.85 -13.48 2.97
CA LEU A 124 3.85 -13.32 4.43
C LEU A 124 2.84 -12.26 4.89
N MET A 125 2.81 -11.09 4.24
CA MET A 125 2.11 -9.89 4.71
C MET A 125 1.17 -9.29 3.65
N PRO A 126 0.33 -10.08 2.95
CA PRO A 126 -0.47 -9.58 1.83
C PRO A 126 -1.44 -8.47 2.22
N HIS A 127 -2.06 -8.55 3.41
CA HIS A 127 -3.05 -7.56 3.84
C HIS A 127 -2.40 -6.22 4.21
N ALA A 128 -1.27 -6.24 4.89
CA ALA A 128 -0.52 -5.04 5.23
C ALA A 128 0.03 -4.35 3.97
N VAL A 129 0.61 -5.11 3.05
CA VAL A 129 1.07 -4.61 1.74
C VAL A 129 -0.09 -3.98 0.97
N HIS A 130 -1.25 -4.65 0.92
CA HIS A 130 -2.45 -4.11 0.27
C HIS A 130 -2.90 -2.78 0.88
N VAL A 131 -3.00 -2.69 2.20
CA VAL A 131 -3.45 -1.46 2.88
C VAL A 131 -2.54 -0.28 2.56
N PHE A 132 -1.22 -0.51 2.49
CA PHE A 132 -0.27 0.53 2.11
C PHE A 132 -0.43 0.95 0.64
N LEU A 133 -0.42 -0.01 -0.29
CA LEU A 133 -0.56 0.26 -1.73
C LEU A 133 -1.90 0.90 -2.08
N ASP A 134 -2.98 0.49 -1.42
CA ASP A 134 -4.30 1.10 -1.62
C ASP A 134 -4.28 2.58 -1.22
N ALA A 135 -3.75 2.92 -0.05
CA ALA A 135 -3.67 4.28 0.43
C ALA A 135 -2.64 5.14 -0.34
N ALA A 136 -1.46 4.57 -0.65
CA ALA A 136 -0.35 5.31 -1.23
C ALA A 136 -0.46 5.47 -2.76
N ILE A 137 -1.08 4.52 -3.46
CA ILE A 137 -1.12 4.46 -4.93
C ILE A 137 -2.54 4.57 -5.46
N THR A 138 -3.46 3.68 -5.02
CA THR A 138 -4.79 3.57 -5.62
C THR A 138 -5.68 4.76 -5.29
N ARG A 139 -5.61 5.25 -4.05
CA ARG A 139 -6.47 6.32 -3.54
C ARG A 139 -5.83 7.71 -3.62
N LYS A 140 -4.85 7.89 -4.51
CA LYS A 140 -4.34 9.23 -4.80
C LYS A 140 -5.46 10.11 -5.38
N GLY A 141 -5.52 11.37 -4.93
CA GLY A 141 -6.49 12.34 -5.37
C GLY A 141 -6.17 13.71 -4.77
N GLU A 142 -7.01 14.70 -5.00
CA GLU A 142 -6.76 16.09 -4.58
C GLU A 142 -6.55 16.26 -3.07
N THR A 143 -7.15 15.39 -2.25
CA THR A 143 -7.02 15.43 -0.79
C THR A 143 -5.95 14.48 -0.24
N TRP A 144 -5.23 13.77 -1.12
CA TRP A 144 -4.14 12.90 -0.70
C TRP A 144 -3.02 13.72 -0.08
N ARG A 145 -2.55 13.32 1.10
CA ARG A 145 -1.46 13.98 1.83
C ARG A 145 -0.67 12.94 2.61
N CYS A 146 0.64 13.06 2.56
CA CYS A 146 1.56 12.24 3.35
C CYS A 146 2.70 13.10 3.88
N ALA A 147 2.97 13.05 5.18
CA ALA A 147 4.10 13.78 5.75
C ALA A 147 4.52 13.18 7.09
N PHE A 148 5.82 13.23 7.34
CA PHE A 148 6.40 12.90 8.64
C PHE A 148 6.18 14.04 9.61
N HIS A 149 5.39 13.80 10.62
CA HIS A 149 4.91 14.77 11.61
C HIS A 149 5.38 14.46 13.02
N ARG A 150 6.09 13.34 13.20
CA ARG A 150 6.60 12.92 14.51
C ARG A 150 7.97 12.27 14.37
N ASN A 151 8.90 12.75 15.19
CA ASN A 151 10.25 12.18 15.37
C ASN A 151 10.39 11.78 16.86
N ALA A 152 10.11 10.52 17.16
CA ALA A 152 10.15 9.99 18.53
C ALA A 152 11.51 9.36 18.89
N GLY A 153 12.53 9.60 18.07
CA GLY A 153 13.89 9.06 18.24
C GLY A 153 14.03 7.63 17.74
N HIS A 154 13.18 6.70 18.16
CA HIS A 154 13.17 5.31 17.69
C HIS A 154 12.36 5.10 16.40
N VAL A 155 11.45 6.03 16.06
CA VAL A 155 10.67 6.03 14.82
C VAL A 155 10.50 7.44 14.27
N LEU A 156 10.42 7.53 12.94
CA LEU A 156 9.88 8.66 12.20
C LEU A 156 8.47 8.28 11.74
N GLN A 157 7.42 8.92 12.28
CA GLN A 157 6.04 8.58 11.95
C GLN A 157 5.45 9.58 10.97
N ALA A 158 4.78 9.04 9.95
CA ALA A 158 4.06 9.80 8.95
C ALA A 158 2.56 9.55 9.05
N PHE A 159 1.76 10.60 8.84
CA PHE A 159 0.38 10.38 8.44
C PHE A 159 0.31 10.10 6.94
N LEU A 160 -0.62 9.27 6.56
CA LEU A 160 -1.02 9.04 5.16
C LEU A 160 -2.54 9.20 5.08
N ARG A 161 -2.98 10.29 4.49
CA ARG A 161 -4.40 10.62 4.29
C ARG A 161 -4.75 10.43 2.82
N ALA A 162 -5.64 9.49 2.55
CA ALA A 162 -6.15 9.21 1.22
C ALA A 162 -7.67 9.00 1.29
N PRO A 163 -8.45 9.46 0.30
CA PRO A 163 -9.92 9.34 0.32
C PRO A 163 -10.38 7.91 0.50
N GLY A 164 -11.15 7.63 1.56
CA GLY A 164 -11.68 6.30 1.84
C GLY A 164 -10.65 5.24 2.23
N ALA A 165 -9.39 5.61 2.46
CA ALA A 165 -8.39 4.68 2.96
C ALA A 165 -8.78 4.18 4.36
N ARG A 166 -8.53 2.88 4.59
CA ARG A 166 -8.83 2.21 5.86
C ARG A 166 -7.59 1.53 6.39
N GLY A 167 -7.48 1.43 7.72
CA GLY A 167 -6.45 0.65 8.38
C GLY A 167 -6.64 -0.86 8.23
N LEU A 168 -5.84 -1.63 8.91
CA LEU A 168 -5.87 -3.10 8.92
C LEU A 168 -7.17 -3.65 9.52
N ALA A 169 -7.68 -4.74 8.97
CA ALA A 169 -8.80 -5.47 9.58
C ALA A 169 -8.35 -6.28 10.82
N PHE A 170 -7.10 -6.72 10.83
CA PHE A 170 -6.42 -7.39 11.94
C PHE A 170 -4.95 -7.01 11.92
N GLN A 171 -4.23 -7.21 13.03
CA GLN A 171 -2.77 -7.01 13.07
C GLN A 171 -2.08 -8.15 12.35
N GLU A 172 -1.66 -7.91 11.10
CA GLU A 172 -0.88 -8.88 10.35
C GLU A 172 0.58 -8.78 10.79
N TYR A 173 1.17 -9.87 11.18
CA TYR A 173 2.57 -9.96 11.60
C TYR A 173 3.15 -11.31 11.20
N ASP A 174 4.37 -11.30 10.72
CA ASP A 174 5.16 -12.51 10.48
C ASP A 174 6.56 -12.36 11.08
N ALA A 175 7.02 -13.39 11.81
CA ALA A 175 8.31 -13.38 12.49
C ALA A 175 9.51 -13.37 11.51
N GLN A 176 9.30 -13.74 10.24
CA GLN A 176 10.31 -13.68 9.21
C GLN A 176 10.52 -12.25 8.67
N PHE A 177 9.62 -11.31 9.03
CA PHE A 177 9.74 -9.90 8.65
C PHE A 177 9.59 -8.99 9.89
N PRO A 178 10.60 -9.00 10.79
CA PRO A 178 10.55 -8.30 12.08
C PRO A 178 10.79 -6.80 11.94
N HIS A 179 10.55 -6.04 13.03
CA HIS A 179 10.78 -4.60 13.12
C HIS A 179 12.25 -4.23 13.33
N GLU A 180 13.10 -4.52 12.38
CA GLU A 180 14.49 -4.11 12.38
C GLU A 180 14.64 -2.61 12.05
N ARG A 181 15.88 -2.09 12.19
CA ARG A 181 16.18 -0.74 11.72
C ARG A 181 15.90 -0.62 10.22
N LEU A 182 15.33 0.52 9.79
CA LEU A 182 14.92 0.84 8.43
C LEU A 182 13.71 0.05 7.91
N THR A 183 13.01 -0.71 8.74
CA THR A 183 11.70 -1.26 8.38
C THR A 183 10.59 -0.23 8.57
N LEU A 184 9.49 -0.43 7.84
CA LEU A 184 8.28 0.37 7.94
C LEU A 184 7.17 -0.45 8.60
N GLY A 185 6.53 0.13 9.61
CA GLY A 185 5.38 -0.47 10.28
C GLY A 185 4.20 0.48 10.36
N PHE A 186 3.00 -0.07 10.49
CA PHE A 186 1.80 0.74 10.71
C PHE A 186 1.69 1.18 12.16
N ALA A 187 1.31 2.44 12.36
CA ALA A 187 1.04 2.98 13.69
C ALA A 187 -0.35 2.56 14.19
N GLY A 188 -0.42 2.16 15.45
CA GLY A 188 -1.66 1.76 16.12
C GLY A 188 -2.00 0.27 16.01
N ARG A 189 -3.04 -0.16 16.78
CA ARG A 189 -3.54 -1.53 16.79
C ARG A 189 -5.08 -1.56 16.80
N PRO A 190 -5.75 -1.90 15.68
CA PRO A 190 -5.20 -2.19 14.36
C PRO A 190 -4.60 -0.94 13.72
N GLY A 191 -3.48 -1.12 13.02
CA GLY A 191 -2.68 -0.05 12.44
C GLY A 191 -3.15 0.43 11.07
N GLY A 192 -2.51 1.49 10.61
CA GLY A 192 -2.68 2.08 9.29
C GLY A 192 -3.90 3.02 9.14
N PRO A 193 -3.90 3.83 8.09
CA PRO A 193 -2.84 3.99 7.10
C PRO A 193 -1.64 4.82 7.56
N GLU A 194 -1.64 5.39 8.78
CA GLU A 194 -0.45 6.02 9.36
C GLU A 194 0.66 4.99 9.55
N PHE A 195 1.89 5.36 9.22
CA PHE A 195 3.03 4.45 9.28
C PHE A 195 4.27 5.14 9.86
N TYR A 196 5.28 4.34 10.15
CA TYR A 196 6.57 4.84 10.62
C TYR A 196 7.73 4.12 9.95
N ILE A 197 8.89 4.78 9.92
CA ILE A 197 10.18 4.17 9.62
C ILE A 197 10.91 3.94 10.95
N SER A 198 11.34 2.71 11.21
CA SER A 198 12.16 2.35 12.37
C SER A 198 13.56 2.91 12.20
N THR A 199 13.99 3.79 13.10
CA THR A 199 15.34 4.40 13.08
C THR A 199 16.37 3.60 13.87
N VAL A 200 15.90 2.65 14.67
CA VAL A 200 16.67 1.67 15.43
C VAL A 200 16.03 0.29 15.29
N ASP A 201 16.62 -0.74 15.84
CA ASP A 201 15.94 -2.02 16.03
C ASP A 201 14.77 -1.86 17.01
N ASN A 202 13.57 -2.15 16.52
CA ASN A 202 12.31 -1.98 17.23
C ASN A 202 11.58 -3.30 17.51
N VAL A 203 12.22 -4.45 17.32
CA VAL A 203 11.61 -5.77 17.59
C VAL A 203 10.99 -5.82 18.99
N ARG A 204 11.65 -5.27 20.00
CA ARG A 204 11.14 -5.24 21.38
C ARG A 204 10.02 -4.21 21.58
N ASN A 205 10.01 -3.12 20.83
CA ASN A 205 9.06 -2.01 21.03
C ASN A 205 7.76 -2.23 20.23
N HIS A 206 7.84 -2.94 19.10
CA HIS A 206 6.74 -3.09 18.15
C HIS A 206 6.39 -4.55 17.81
N GLY A 207 7.26 -5.48 18.18
CA GLY A 207 7.03 -6.92 18.00
C GLY A 207 5.99 -7.51 18.96
N PRO A 208 5.77 -8.82 18.90
CA PRO A 208 4.86 -9.53 19.80
C PRO A 208 5.19 -9.29 21.27
N GLY A 209 4.14 -9.14 22.10
CA GLY A 209 4.30 -8.87 23.53
C GLY A 209 4.62 -7.42 23.90
N SER A 210 4.70 -6.52 22.91
CA SER A 210 4.91 -5.10 23.14
C SER A 210 3.59 -4.33 23.34
N GLN A 211 3.68 -3.08 23.82
CA GLN A 211 2.58 -2.13 23.96
C GLN A 211 1.34 -2.69 24.71
N GLY A 212 1.59 -3.54 25.71
CA GLY A 212 0.53 -4.10 26.57
C GLY A 212 -0.25 -5.27 25.98
N SER A 213 0.01 -5.69 24.74
CA SER A 213 -0.55 -6.90 24.16
C SER A 213 0.40 -8.09 24.35
N LYS A 214 -0.15 -9.27 24.68
CA LYS A 214 0.64 -10.51 24.79
C LYS A 214 0.90 -11.17 23.43
N THR A 215 0.04 -10.94 22.45
CA THR A 215 0.00 -11.68 21.17
C THR A 215 0.13 -10.78 19.95
N GLU A 216 -0.36 -9.55 20.02
CA GLU A 216 -0.31 -8.63 18.87
C GLU A 216 1.06 -7.95 18.75
N ALA A 217 1.46 -7.72 17.49
CA ALA A 217 2.58 -6.86 17.10
C ALA A 217 2.07 -5.77 16.18
N ASP A 218 2.81 -4.69 16.00
CA ASP A 218 2.56 -3.77 14.90
C ASP A 218 2.83 -4.51 13.57
N SER A 219 2.12 -4.15 12.50
CA SER A 219 2.33 -4.79 11.20
C SER A 219 3.53 -4.16 10.50
N CYS A 220 4.60 -4.94 10.32
CA CYS A 220 5.81 -4.54 9.58
C CYS A 220 5.62 -4.87 8.10
N PHE A 221 5.47 -3.88 7.22
CA PHE A 221 5.02 -4.10 5.84
C PHE A 221 6.05 -3.78 4.75
N ALA A 222 7.15 -3.11 5.08
CA ALA A 222 8.19 -2.75 4.12
C ALA A 222 9.54 -2.51 4.80
N LYS A 223 10.59 -2.38 4.00
CA LYS A 223 11.94 -1.96 4.42
C LYS A 223 12.51 -0.94 3.44
N VAL A 224 13.35 -0.03 3.92
CA VAL A 224 14.15 0.86 3.08
C VAL A 224 15.27 0.07 2.42
N VAL A 225 15.34 0.11 1.10
CA VAL A 225 16.38 -0.57 0.30
C VAL A 225 17.37 0.41 -0.33
N SER A 226 17.01 1.70 -0.42
CA SER A 226 17.90 2.78 -0.84
C SER A 226 17.49 4.09 -0.16
N GLY A 227 18.43 5.04 0.02
CA GLY A 227 18.17 6.31 0.71
C GLY A 227 18.26 6.22 2.23
N ALA A 228 19.06 5.30 2.79
CA ALA A 228 19.30 5.22 4.24
C ALA A 228 19.91 6.50 4.80
N ASP A 229 20.76 7.18 4.06
CA ASP A 229 21.33 8.50 4.37
C ASP A 229 20.27 9.61 4.39
N VAL A 230 19.27 9.53 3.50
CA VAL A 230 18.11 10.42 3.49
C VAL A 230 17.32 10.22 4.79
N VAL A 231 17.08 8.97 5.22
CA VAL A 231 16.41 8.66 6.50
C VAL A 231 17.23 9.20 7.67
N GLU A 232 18.57 9.08 7.66
CA GLU A 232 19.41 9.67 8.70
C GLU A 232 19.34 11.22 8.71
N ARG A 233 19.18 11.85 7.56
CA ARG A 233 18.89 13.27 7.48
C ARG A 233 17.50 13.59 8.05
N MET A 234 16.47 12.80 7.73
CA MET A 234 15.12 12.97 8.28
C MET A 234 15.10 12.90 9.81
N ARG A 235 15.96 12.09 10.44
CA ARG A 235 16.10 12.03 11.91
C ARG A 235 16.53 13.35 12.57
N LYS A 236 17.06 14.29 11.79
CA LYS A 236 17.41 15.63 12.27
C LYS A 236 16.20 16.59 12.27
N GLN A 237 15.01 16.14 11.85
CA GLN A 237 13.79 16.94 11.89
C GLN A 237 13.57 17.46 13.32
N PRO A 238 13.41 18.79 13.49
CA PRO A 238 13.19 19.38 14.80
C PRO A 238 11.89 18.85 15.43
N ALA A 239 11.99 18.28 16.60
CA ALA A 239 10.84 17.83 17.38
C ALA A 239 11.07 18.09 18.86
N PRO A 240 10.05 18.47 19.64
CA PRO A 240 10.17 18.64 21.07
C PRO A 240 10.52 17.32 21.77
N LYS A 241 11.19 17.41 22.93
CA LYS A 241 11.39 16.26 23.80
C LYS A 241 10.03 15.66 24.22
N GLY A 242 10.02 14.35 24.49
CA GLY A 242 8.83 13.63 24.92
C GLY A 242 8.20 12.85 23.78
N LEU A 243 6.98 13.18 23.37
CA LEU A 243 6.23 12.42 22.34
C LEU A 243 6.77 12.61 20.91
N GLY A 244 7.60 13.65 20.69
CA GLY A 244 8.28 13.88 19.41
C GLY A 244 7.39 14.43 18.28
N PHE A 245 6.20 14.94 18.55
CA PHE A 245 5.36 15.59 17.54
C PHE A 245 5.95 16.93 17.12
N VAL A 246 6.05 17.16 15.82
CA VAL A 246 6.55 18.42 15.24
C VAL A 246 5.51 19.51 15.43
N ASN A 247 5.87 20.62 16.08
CA ASN A 247 4.93 21.66 16.46
C ASN A 247 4.41 22.49 15.27
N ASN A 248 5.28 22.74 14.31
CA ASN A 248 4.96 23.58 13.16
C ASN A 248 4.81 22.73 11.90
N LYS A 249 3.68 22.83 11.22
CA LYS A 249 3.46 22.11 9.95
C LYS A 249 4.45 22.51 8.85
N ALA A 250 5.01 23.72 8.91
CA ALA A 250 6.06 24.15 7.97
C ALA A 250 7.35 23.34 8.11
N ASP A 251 7.55 22.65 9.24
CA ASP A 251 8.70 21.78 9.51
C ASP A 251 8.42 20.29 9.21
N TYR A 252 7.26 19.97 8.65
CA TYR A 252 6.97 18.60 8.23
C TYR A 252 7.84 18.22 7.03
N ILE A 253 8.35 17.00 7.07
CA ILE A 253 8.98 16.38 5.89
C ILE A 253 7.86 15.76 5.07
N VAL A 254 7.61 16.32 3.88
CA VAL A 254 6.49 15.92 3.03
C VAL A 254 6.89 14.77 2.12
N VAL A 255 6.03 13.78 1.98
CA VAL A 255 6.10 12.82 0.88
C VAL A 255 5.22 13.39 -0.22
N GLU A 256 5.84 13.95 -1.26
CA GLU A 256 5.12 14.61 -2.37
C GLU A 256 4.43 13.59 -3.26
N ASP A 257 5.06 12.43 -3.44
CA ASP A 257 4.54 11.34 -4.26
C ASP A 257 5.08 9.98 -3.79
N VAL A 258 4.35 8.93 -4.13
CA VAL A 258 4.77 7.53 -4.00
C VAL A 258 4.61 6.86 -5.35
N GLN A 259 5.67 6.33 -5.93
CA GLN A 259 5.67 5.71 -7.24
C GLN A 259 6.00 4.22 -7.13
N LEU A 260 5.13 3.38 -7.67
CA LEU A 260 5.39 1.96 -7.81
C LEU A 260 6.33 1.74 -9.00
N ARG A 261 7.44 1.04 -8.78
CA ARG A 261 8.31 0.61 -9.87
C ARG A 261 7.70 -0.60 -10.58
N PRO A 262 7.87 -0.72 -11.91
CA PRO A 262 7.49 -1.95 -12.60
C PRO A 262 8.13 -3.17 -11.92
N PRO A 263 7.45 -4.32 -11.85
CA PRO A 263 8.07 -5.57 -11.42
C PRO A 263 9.31 -5.87 -12.29
N ALA A 264 10.37 -6.38 -11.67
CA ALA A 264 11.60 -6.78 -12.36
C ALA A 264 11.38 -8.01 -13.23
#